data_c5ea5d76a9889e3f0f3036111aa3409b
#
_entry.id   c5ea5d76a9889e3f0f3036111aa3409b
#
_cell.length_a   1.000
_cell.length_b   1.000
_cell.length_c   1.000
_cell.angle_alpha   90.00
_cell.angle_beta   90.00
_cell.angle_gamma   90.00
#
_symmetry.space_group_name_H-M   'P 1'
#
loop_
_entity.id
_entity.type
_entity.pdbx_description
1 polymer ?
#
loop_
_entity_poly.entity_id
_entity_poly.type
_entity_poly.pdbx_seq_one_letter_code
_entity_poly.pdbx_strand_id
1 'polypeptide(L)'
;MEIRSAKTSDIKGIRALIDTYAIGGRLLTKETVTLYESVQEFTVAIEDGEVIGCGALHVLWEDLAEVRTVAVIERLRGTGVGHKIMETIEERARAIGVKRIFCLTFETTFFGSHGFEEIQGTPVDADVFAELLRSYDAGIAEFLDLESVKPNTLGNTRMLKKL
;
A
#
# COMPACT_ATOMS: atom_id res chain seq x y z
N MET A 1 -1.65 2.09 -22.10
CA MET A 1 -1.61 2.10 -20.61
C MET A 1 -0.73 3.24 -20.13
N GLU A 2 -1.26 4.08 -19.25
CA GLU A 2 -0.58 5.20 -18.57
C GLU A 2 -0.44 4.90 -17.09
N ILE A 3 0.72 5.18 -16.48
CA ILE A 3 0.91 5.12 -15.02
C ILE A 3 1.14 6.54 -14.52
N ARG A 4 0.35 6.98 -13.53
CA ARG A 4 0.41 8.35 -12.99
C ARG A 4 -0.14 8.44 -11.57
N SER A 5 0.07 9.58 -10.94
CA SER A 5 -0.64 9.92 -9.69
C SER A 5 -2.15 9.96 -9.92
N ALA A 6 -2.90 9.49 -8.93
CA ALA A 6 -4.36 9.48 -9.00
C ALA A 6 -4.94 10.91 -8.99
N LYS A 7 -6.06 11.07 -9.65
CA LYS A 7 -6.93 12.26 -9.59
C LYS A 7 -8.20 11.90 -8.81
N THR A 8 -8.92 12.88 -8.36
CA THR A 8 -10.20 12.66 -7.65
C THR A 8 -11.21 11.87 -8.48
N SER A 9 -11.18 12.03 -9.81
CA SER A 9 -12.03 11.26 -10.73
C SER A 9 -11.72 9.76 -10.77
N ASP A 10 -10.52 9.34 -10.34
CA ASP A 10 -10.13 7.92 -10.35
C ASP A 10 -10.64 7.15 -9.13
N ILE A 11 -11.12 7.86 -8.09
CA ILE A 11 -11.53 7.23 -6.83
C ILE A 11 -12.60 6.16 -7.02
N LYS A 12 -13.55 6.39 -7.94
CA LYS A 12 -14.59 5.37 -8.23
C LYS A 12 -13.98 4.08 -8.79
N GLY A 13 -12.98 4.19 -9.68
CA GLY A 13 -12.27 3.04 -10.23
C GLY A 13 -11.40 2.33 -9.18
N ILE A 14 -10.69 3.09 -8.35
CA ILE A 14 -9.93 2.56 -7.21
C ILE A 14 -10.87 1.81 -6.26
N ARG A 15 -12.03 2.39 -5.93
CA ARG A 15 -13.04 1.75 -5.09
C ARG A 15 -13.50 0.41 -5.65
N ALA A 16 -13.79 0.35 -6.95
CA ALA A 16 -14.21 -0.88 -7.61
C ALA A 16 -13.14 -1.98 -7.52
N LEU A 17 -11.86 -1.63 -7.68
CA LEU A 17 -10.75 -2.56 -7.50
C LEU A 17 -10.67 -3.08 -6.06
N ILE A 18 -10.72 -2.19 -5.07
CA ILE A 18 -10.65 -2.57 -3.65
C ILE A 18 -11.80 -3.51 -3.30
N ASP A 19 -13.02 -3.20 -3.73
CA ASP A 19 -14.21 -4.03 -3.45
C ASP A 19 -14.05 -5.43 -4.03
N THR A 20 -13.49 -5.56 -5.23
CA THR A 20 -13.23 -6.87 -5.85
C THR A 20 -12.31 -7.74 -4.99
N TYR A 21 -11.27 -7.16 -4.41
CA TYR A 21 -10.32 -7.89 -3.58
C TYR A 21 -10.77 -8.05 -2.12
N ALA A 22 -11.59 -7.14 -1.61
CA ALA A 22 -12.15 -7.21 -0.26
C ALA A 22 -13.07 -8.42 -0.08
N ILE A 23 -13.86 -8.78 -1.08
CA ILE A 23 -14.71 -9.98 -1.08
C ILE A 23 -13.88 -11.25 -0.84
N GLY A 24 -12.68 -11.33 -1.40
CA GLY A 24 -11.76 -12.46 -1.19
C GLY A 24 -10.90 -12.37 0.09
N GLY A 25 -11.07 -11.36 0.95
CA GLY A 25 -10.28 -11.13 2.15
C GLY A 25 -8.85 -10.70 1.91
N ARG A 26 -8.49 -10.32 0.68
CA ARG A 26 -7.12 -9.91 0.29
C ARG A 26 -6.82 -8.45 0.59
N LEU A 27 -7.84 -7.59 0.65
CA LEU A 27 -7.73 -6.20 1.02
C LEU A 27 -8.80 -5.84 2.05
N LEU A 28 -8.47 -4.91 2.94
CA LEU A 28 -9.45 -4.33 3.85
C LEU A 28 -10.34 -3.34 3.11
N THR A 29 -11.63 -3.33 3.48
CA THR A 29 -12.59 -2.33 3.00
C THR A 29 -12.21 -0.96 3.57
N LYS A 30 -12.25 0.06 2.71
CA LYS A 30 -12.05 1.45 3.11
C LYS A 30 -13.30 2.27 2.82
N GLU A 31 -13.61 3.22 3.69
CA GLU A 31 -14.67 4.17 3.43
C GLU A 31 -14.34 5.06 2.22
N THR A 32 -15.34 5.41 1.43
CA THR A 32 -15.14 6.23 0.23
C THR A 32 -14.55 7.59 0.55
N VAL A 33 -14.97 8.22 1.64
CA VAL A 33 -14.42 9.51 2.09
C VAL A 33 -12.92 9.40 2.38
N THR A 34 -12.48 8.30 2.99
CA THR A 34 -11.06 8.04 3.26
C THR A 34 -10.24 7.94 1.98
N LEU A 35 -10.80 7.35 0.91
CA LEU A 35 -10.12 7.30 -0.38
C LEU A 35 -9.96 8.69 -1.00
N TYR A 36 -10.97 9.57 -0.89
CA TYR A 36 -10.85 10.95 -1.34
C TYR A 36 -9.81 11.73 -0.53
N GLU A 37 -9.80 11.57 0.79
CA GLU A 37 -8.83 12.25 1.67
C GLU A 37 -7.39 11.81 1.38
N SER A 38 -7.19 10.57 0.96
CA SER A 38 -5.87 9.99 0.65
C SER A 38 -5.55 9.89 -0.85
N VAL A 39 -6.27 10.57 -1.73
CA VAL A 39 -6.08 10.48 -3.19
C VAL A 39 -4.65 10.74 -3.63
N GLN A 40 -3.95 11.65 -2.95
CA GLN A 40 -2.55 12.00 -3.27
C GLN A 40 -1.55 10.86 -2.99
N GLU A 41 -1.92 9.88 -2.19
CA GLU A 41 -1.10 8.70 -1.91
C GLU A 41 -1.11 7.70 -3.07
N PHE A 42 -2.17 7.70 -3.89
CA PHE A 42 -2.38 6.70 -4.92
C PHE A 42 -1.61 6.96 -6.21
N THR A 43 -1.07 5.87 -6.74
CA THR A 43 -0.63 5.71 -8.13
C THR A 43 -1.64 4.81 -8.84
N VAL A 44 -2.01 5.16 -10.05
CA VAL A 44 -2.97 4.39 -10.87
C VAL A 44 -2.37 4.01 -12.22
N ALA A 45 -2.77 2.85 -12.71
CA ALA A 45 -2.60 2.43 -14.10
C ALA A 45 -3.92 2.63 -14.81
N ILE A 46 -3.89 3.36 -15.92
CA ILE A 46 -5.07 3.72 -16.73
C ILE A 46 -4.93 3.10 -18.13
N GLU A 47 -5.99 2.48 -18.59
CA GLU A 47 -6.12 1.97 -19.97
C GLU A 47 -7.53 2.28 -20.47
N ASP A 48 -7.62 2.90 -21.65
CA ASP A 48 -8.90 3.32 -22.27
C ASP A 48 -9.80 4.17 -21.33
N GLY A 49 -9.17 4.97 -20.47
CA GLY A 49 -9.86 5.83 -19.50
C GLY A 49 -10.29 5.13 -18.20
N GLU A 50 -10.05 3.84 -18.07
CA GLU A 50 -10.42 3.04 -16.90
C GLU A 50 -9.22 2.78 -15.97
N VAL A 51 -9.47 2.72 -14.67
CA VAL A 51 -8.47 2.30 -13.68
C VAL A 51 -8.33 0.79 -13.75
N ILE A 52 -7.17 0.31 -14.23
CA ILE A 52 -6.84 -1.11 -14.33
C ILE A 52 -5.94 -1.60 -13.21
N GLY A 53 -5.37 -0.70 -12.44
CA GLY A 53 -4.55 -1.02 -11.28
C GLY A 53 -4.31 0.19 -10.40
N CYS A 54 -3.97 -0.04 -9.16
CA CYS A 54 -3.63 1.01 -8.21
C CYS A 54 -2.64 0.51 -7.15
N GLY A 55 -2.04 1.45 -6.44
CA GLY A 55 -1.26 1.23 -5.23
C GLY A 55 -1.08 2.55 -4.50
N ALA A 56 -0.94 2.52 -3.19
CA ALA A 56 -0.78 3.72 -2.37
C ALA A 56 0.56 3.71 -1.62
N LEU A 57 1.13 4.89 -1.45
CA LEU A 57 2.31 5.14 -0.62
C LEU A 57 1.89 6.03 0.54
N HIS A 58 1.88 5.49 1.75
CA HIS A 58 1.54 6.21 2.97
C HIS A 58 2.78 6.47 3.81
N VAL A 59 3.12 7.73 4.04
CA VAL A 59 4.27 8.11 4.85
C VAL A 59 3.96 7.83 6.32
N LEU A 60 4.87 7.10 6.98
CA LEU A 60 4.78 6.78 8.42
C LEU A 60 5.69 7.69 9.25
N TRP A 61 6.90 7.94 8.77
CA TRP A 61 7.92 8.75 9.42
C TRP A 61 8.84 9.40 8.37
N GLU A 62 9.78 10.21 8.81
CA GLU A 62 10.72 10.94 7.94
C GLU A 62 11.41 10.04 6.89
N ASP A 63 11.80 8.83 7.29
CA ASP A 63 12.54 7.88 6.46
C ASP A 63 11.75 6.63 6.06
N LEU A 64 10.47 6.53 6.48
CA LEU A 64 9.69 5.30 6.42
C LEU A 64 8.30 5.55 5.83
N ALA A 65 7.90 4.72 4.88
CA ALA A 65 6.55 4.69 4.34
C ALA A 65 6.03 3.25 4.24
N GLU A 66 4.75 3.11 4.01
CA GLU A 66 4.09 1.84 3.75
C GLU A 66 3.48 1.83 2.35
N VAL A 67 3.69 0.75 1.62
CA VAL A 67 2.93 0.46 0.40
C VAL A 67 1.65 -0.26 0.78
N ARG A 68 0.53 0.29 0.36
CA ARG A 68 -0.81 -0.21 0.64
C ARG A 68 -1.63 -0.40 -0.63
N THR A 69 -2.60 -1.28 -0.56
CA THR A 69 -3.69 -1.34 -1.55
C THR A 69 -3.20 -1.57 -2.98
N VAL A 70 -2.17 -2.40 -3.15
CA VAL A 70 -1.70 -2.78 -4.49
C VAL A 70 -2.69 -3.78 -5.08
N ALA A 71 -3.33 -3.39 -6.16
CA ALA A 71 -4.32 -4.20 -6.85
C ALA A 71 -4.28 -3.97 -8.37
N VAL A 72 -4.55 -5.02 -9.13
CA VAL A 72 -4.67 -4.99 -10.60
C VAL A 72 -5.90 -5.80 -10.98
N ILE A 73 -6.67 -5.36 -11.97
CA ILE A 73 -7.83 -6.12 -12.44
C ILE A 73 -7.42 -7.55 -12.83
N GLU A 74 -8.29 -8.51 -12.57
CA GLU A 74 -7.97 -9.94 -12.68
C GLU A 74 -7.39 -10.33 -14.05
N ARG A 75 -7.98 -9.83 -15.15
CA ARG A 75 -7.53 -10.15 -16.53
C ARG A 75 -6.10 -9.70 -16.83
N LEU A 76 -5.52 -8.78 -16.05
CA LEU A 76 -4.17 -8.26 -16.23
C LEU A 76 -3.19 -8.70 -15.12
N ARG A 77 -3.59 -9.62 -14.25
CA ARG A 77 -2.66 -10.23 -13.30
C ARG A 77 -1.56 -10.98 -14.03
N GLY A 78 -0.32 -10.83 -13.57
CA GLY A 78 0.84 -11.46 -14.20
C GLY A 78 1.34 -10.81 -15.49
N THR A 79 0.72 -9.70 -15.95
CA THR A 79 1.13 -8.99 -17.18
C THR A 79 2.17 -7.88 -16.94
N GLY A 80 2.60 -7.68 -15.69
CA GLY A 80 3.59 -6.66 -15.33
C GLY A 80 3.01 -5.31 -14.90
N VAL A 81 1.69 -5.11 -14.93
CA VAL A 81 1.06 -3.84 -14.49
C VAL A 81 1.39 -3.54 -13.04
N GLY A 82 1.29 -4.54 -12.15
CA GLY A 82 1.64 -4.39 -10.73
C GLY A 82 3.09 -3.98 -10.51
N HIS A 83 4.02 -4.55 -11.29
CA HIS A 83 5.45 -4.19 -11.22
C HIS A 83 5.69 -2.73 -11.59
N LYS A 84 5.05 -2.23 -12.65
CA LYS A 84 5.16 -0.82 -13.05
C LYS A 84 4.57 0.14 -12.02
N ILE A 85 3.47 -0.23 -11.38
CA ILE A 85 2.90 0.55 -10.26
C ILE A 85 3.91 0.60 -9.11
N MET A 86 4.51 -0.52 -8.73
CA MET A 86 5.52 -0.57 -7.66
C MET A 86 6.76 0.25 -7.98
N GLU A 87 7.30 0.16 -9.19
CA GLU A 87 8.43 0.98 -9.65
C GLU A 87 8.13 2.48 -9.48
N THR A 88 6.95 2.93 -9.92
CA THR A 88 6.52 4.32 -9.76
C THR A 88 6.36 4.73 -8.29
N ILE A 89 5.82 3.84 -7.44
CA ILE A 89 5.71 4.07 -6.00
C ILE A 89 7.09 4.23 -5.36
N GLU A 90 8.04 3.37 -5.71
CA GLU A 90 9.41 3.46 -5.21
C GLU A 90 10.13 4.74 -5.66
N GLU A 91 9.94 5.16 -6.91
CA GLU A 91 10.46 6.45 -7.40
C GLU A 91 9.89 7.63 -6.62
N ARG A 92 8.58 7.62 -6.38
CA ARG A 92 7.93 8.65 -5.55
C ARG A 92 8.47 8.65 -4.11
N ALA A 93 8.65 7.47 -3.52
CA ALA A 93 9.20 7.33 -2.18
C ALA A 93 10.61 7.96 -2.08
N ARG A 94 11.47 7.65 -3.05
CA ARG A 94 12.81 8.26 -3.11
C ARG A 94 12.74 9.78 -3.29
N ALA A 95 11.86 10.26 -4.16
CA ALA A 95 11.70 11.68 -4.44
C ALA A 95 11.28 12.50 -3.22
N ILE A 96 10.47 11.93 -2.31
CA ILE A 96 10.05 12.61 -1.07
C ILE A 96 10.97 12.34 0.12
N GLY A 97 12.07 11.59 -0.05
CA GLY A 97 13.08 11.37 0.98
C GLY A 97 12.92 10.09 1.80
N VAL A 98 11.98 9.22 1.49
CA VAL A 98 11.79 7.93 2.15
C VAL A 98 12.98 7.02 1.85
N LYS A 99 13.49 6.32 2.86
CA LYS A 99 14.63 5.41 2.78
C LYS A 99 14.25 3.94 2.95
N ARG A 100 13.09 3.67 3.53
CA ARG A 100 12.59 2.32 3.79
C ARG A 100 11.10 2.25 3.47
N ILE A 101 10.68 1.15 2.87
CA ILE A 101 9.26 0.88 2.61
C ILE A 101 8.85 -0.42 3.30
N PHE A 102 7.78 -0.35 4.07
CA PHE A 102 7.11 -1.48 4.70
C PHE A 102 5.90 -1.92 3.88
N CYS A 103 5.56 -3.19 3.93
CA CYS A 103 4.26 -3.69 3.52
C CYS A 103 3.79 -4.84 4.41
N LEU A 104 2.48 -5.02 4.46
CA LEU A 104 1.81 -6.16 5.07
C LEU A 104 1.07 -6.89 3.96
N THR A 105 1.44 -8.13 3.65
CA THR A 105 1.00 -8.77 2.41
C THR A 105 0.83 -10.28 2.51
N PHE A 106 -0.04 -10.84 1.66
CA PHE A 106 -0.08 -12.25 1.31
C PHE A 106 0.80 -12.57 0.08
N GLU A 107 1.18 -11.58 -0.71
CA GLU A 107 1.88 -11.72 -2.00
C GLU A 107 3.40 -11.61 -1.82
N THR A 108 3.97 -12.51 -1.01
CA THR A 108 5.39 -12.49 -0.64
C THR A 108 6.32 -12.67 -1.84
N THR A 109 5.93 -13.46 -2.84
CA THR A 109 6.70 -13.63 -4.08
C THR A 109 6.77 -12.33 -4.89
N PHE A 110 5.64 -11.63 -5.01
CA PHE A 110 5.57 -10.36 -5.72
C PHE A 110 6.47 -9.31 -5.06
N PHE A 111 6.30 -9.08 -3.75
CA PHE A 111 7.12 -8.10 -3.04
C PHE A 111 8.58 -8.55 -2.93
N GLY A 112 8.85 -9.84 -2.76
CA GLY A 112 10.20 -10.38 -2.78
C GLY A 112 10.94 -10.10 -4.10
N SER A 113 10.25 -10.15 -5.24
CA SER A 113 10.83 -9.81 -6.55
C SER A 113 11.21 -8.31 -6.66
N HIS A 114 10.62 -7.45 -5.82
CA HIS A 114 10.99 -6.04 -5.67
C HIS A 114 12.06 -5.79 -4.60
N GLY A 115 12.63 -6.84 -4.00
CA GLY A 115 13.69 -6.71 -2.98
C GLY A 115 13.18 -6.48 -1.56
N PHE A 116 11.91 -6.71 -1.29
CA PHE A 116 11.39 -6.75 0.08
C PHE A 116 11.81 -8.05 0.76
N GLU A 117 12.15 -7.96 2.04
CA GLU A 117 12.51 -9.09 2.89
C GLU A 117 11.56 -9.18 4.07
N GLU A 118 11.25 -10.40 4.50
CA GLU A 118 10.44 -10.62 5.68
C GLU A 118 11.12 -10.07 6.93
N ILE A 119 10.35 -9.41 7.78
CA ILE A 119 10.79 -8.90 9.07
C ILE A 119 9.89 -9.39 10.21
N GLN A 120 10.43 -9.35 11.42
CA GLN A 120 9.69 -9.51 12.66
C GLN A 120 9.69 -8.19 13.42
N GLY A 121 8.59 -7.90 14.12
CA GLY A 121 8.47 -6.69 14.92
C GLY A 121 8.27 -5.41 14.13
N THR A 122 8.49 -4.29 14.79
CA THR A 122 8.27 -2.94 14.26
C THR A 122 9.62 -2.22 14.14
N PRO A 123 10.07 -1.87 12.92
CA PRO A 123 11.43 -1.39 12.67
C PRO A 123 11.59 0.12 12.94
N VAL A 124 11.18 0.58 14.11
CA VAL A 124 11.34 1.96 14.61
C VAL A 124 11.79 1.93 16.06
N ASP A 125 12.45 2.99 16.51
CA ASP A 125 12.82 3.12 17.91
C ASP A 125 11.61 3.49 18.81
N ALA A 126 11.83 3.47 20.13
CA ALA A 126 10.76 3.67 21.11
C ALA A 126 10.08 5.03 21.01
N ASP A 127 10.82 6.09 20.69
CA ASP A 127 10.29 7.46 20.59
C ASP A 127 9.38 7.59 19.38
N VAL A 128 9.80 7.03 18.24
CA VAL A 128 8.99 7.00 17.01
C VAL A 128 7.75 6.14 17.21
N PHE A 129 7.88 4.99 17.84
CA PHE A 129 6.75 4.12 18.18
C PHE A 129 5.69 4.86 19.02
N ALA A 130 6.13 5.60 20.05
CA ALA A 130 5.25 6.39 20.89
C ALA A 130 4.50 7.49 20.12
N GLU A 131 5.17 8.16 19.18
CA GLU A 131 4.54 9.14 18.30
C GLU A 131 3.50 8.50 17.37
N LEU A 132 3.83 7.37 16.75
CA LEU A 132 2.94 6.65 15.85
C LEU A 132 1.66 6.14 16.53
N LEU A 133 1.71 5.83 17.83
CA LEU A 133 0.51 5.48 18.62
C LEU A 133 -0.55 6.58 18.65
N ARG A 134 -0.20 7.83 18.35
CA ARG A 134 -1.13 8.96 18.32
C ARG A 134 -1.89 9.08 17.00
N SER A 135 -1.51 8.31 15.99
CA SER A 135 -2.20 8.32 14.70
C SER A 135 -3.58 7.68 14.79
N TYR A 136 -4.55 8.26 14.09
CA TYR A 136 -5.88 7.68 13.88
C TYR A 136 -5.94 6.73 12.68
N ASP A 137 -4.86 6.59 11.93
CA ASP A 137 -4.80 5.71 10.76
C ASP A 137 -4.75 4.24 11.17
N ALA A 138 -5.70 3.44 10.68
CA ALA A 138 -5.79 2.02 11.02
C ALA A 138 -4.58 1.22 10.52
N GLY A 139 -4.00 1.58 9.39
CA GLY A 139 -2.80 0.92 8.85
C GLY A 139 -1.56 1.17 9.72
N ILE A 140 -1.48 2.30 10.41
CA ILE A 140 -0.42 2.53 11.40
C ILE A 140 -0.58 1.59 12.59
N ALA A 141 -1.79 1.34 13.06
CA ALA A 141 -2.03 0.33 14.10
C ALA A 141 -1.58 -1.08 13.66
N GLU A 142 -1.79 -1.43 12.40
CA GLU A 142 -1.31 -2.69 11.81
C GLU A 142 0.23 -2.72 11.71
N PHE A 143 0.85 -1.63 11.29
CA PHE A 143 2.31 -1.49 11.28
C PHE A 143 2.92 -1.68 12.68
N LEU A 144 2.32 -1.09 13.70
CA LEU A 144 2.73 -1.21 15.10
C LEU A 144 2.44 -2.58 15.71
N ASP A 145 1.72 -3.45 14.99
CA ASP A 145 1.34 -4.80 15.43
C ASP A 145 0.53 -4.81 16.74
N LEU A 146 -0.39 -3.85 16.86
CA LEU A 146 -1.24 -3.72 18.05
C LEU A 146 -2.26 -4.87 18.14
N GLU A 147 -2.58 -5.29 19.37
CA GLU A 147 -3.53 -6.40 19.62
C GLU A 147 -4.93 -6.13 19.01
N SER A 148 -5.37 -4.89 18.98
CA SER A 148 -6.68 -4.50 18.44
C SER A 148 -6.87 -4.81 16.95
N VAL A 149 -5.78 -4.90 16.18
CA VAL A 149 -5.81 -5.16 14.73
C VAL A 149 -5.33 -6.56 14.35
N LYS A 150 -4.91 -7.38 15.30
CA LYS A 150 -4.44 -8.77 15.07
C LYS A 150 -5.39 -9.60 14.19
N PRO A 151 -6.72 -9.55 14.37
CA PRO A 151 -7.63 -10.29 13.50
C PRO A 151 -7.54 -9.89 12.01
N ASN A 152 -7.22 -8.62 11.73
CA ASN A 152 -7.11 -8.10 10.37
C ASN A 152 -5.76 -8.42 9.72
N THR A 153 -4.74 -8.71 10.54
CA THR A 153 -3.37 -8.98 10.09
C THR A 153 -3.03 -10.47 10.05
N LEU A 154 -3.97 -11.31 10.44
CA LEU A 154 -3.75 -12.75 10.54
C LEU A 154 -3.43 -13.37 9.16
N GLY A 155 -2.28 -14.05 9.10
CA GLY A 155 -1.80 -14.69 7.87
C GLY A 155 -1.02 -13.78 6.92
N ASN A 156 -0.99 -12.47 7.15
CA ASN A 156 -0.13 -11.55 6.41
C ASN A 156 1.34 -11.68 6.84
N THR A 157 2.24 -11.47 5.89
CA THR A 157 3.67 -11.36 6.14
C THR A 157 4.08 -9.90 6.19
N ARG A 158 4.90 -9.56 7.19
CA ARG A 158 5.52 -8.23 7.37
C ARG A 158 6.80 -8.19 6.57
N MET A 159 6.91 -7.24 5.67
CA MET A 159 8.08 -7.13 4.79
C MET A 159 8.60 -5.69 4.74
N LEU A 160 9.91 -5.55 4.56
CA LEU A 160 10.61 -4.26 4.48
C LEU A 160 11.61 -4.28 3.34
N LYS A 161 11.71 -3.15 2.66
CA LYS A 161 12.74 -2.86 1.66
C LYS A 161 13.49 -1.59 2.03
N LYS A 162 14.83 -1.63 1.96
CA LYS A 162 15.68 -0.42 1.96
C LYS A 162 15.82 0.08 0.53
N LEU A 163 15.52 1.34 0.33
CA LEU A 163 15.61 1.99 -0.98
C LEU A 163 17.03 2.40 -1.35
#